data_6b37c7ca0d9a0d6b770e9ab321488aae
#
_entry.id   6b37c7ca0d9a0d6b770e9ab321488aae
#
_cell.length_a   1.000
_cell.length_b   1.000
_cell.length_c   1.000
_cell.angle_alpha   90.00
_cell.angle_beta   90.00
_cell.angle_gamma   90.00
#
_symmetry.space_group_name_H-M   'P 1'
#
loop_
_entity.id
_entity.type
_entity.pdbx_description
1 polymer ?
#
loop_
_entity_poly.entity_id
_entity_poly.type
_entity_poly.pdbx_seq_one_letter_code
_entity_poly.pdbx_strand_id
1 'polypeptide(L)'
;MSTWVEIERAARQLSAHERKLLLTRISEELEADSRVHEPPAGYGGALAERRLFTLEEYLEIERRSPLRHEYVAGEIFAMGQPRQAHELVAVTLAAALRSHLGGHPCRTYAGGRMLHFKCRGDDIAYYPDVWVGCGESRNAQGEFDDEPRLVIEVLSPSTARIDRREKALNYREIPSLQEFVLVDPKPVRLVIHRRAEQWSPIVLEAPDALLELRSVGLTLSAGQIYEGVP
;
A
#
# COMPACT_ATOMS: atom_id res chain seq x y z
N MET A 1 4.88 -9.42 24.55
CA MET A 1 5.83 -8.34 24.17
C MET A 1 6.36 -8.68 22.79
N SER A 2 6.43 -7.74 21.89
CA SER A 2 6.65 -8.04 20.46
C SER A 2 8.12 -8.33 20.20
N THR A 3 8.44 -9.51 19.73
CA THR A 3 9.76 -9.96 19.27
C THR A 3 10.43 -8.98 18.28
N TRP A 4 9.64 -8.16 17.57
CA TRP A 4 10.14 -7.17 16.61
C TRP A 4 10.93 -6.03 17.27
N VAL A 5 10.45 -5.50 18.39
CA VAL A 5 11.14 -4.41 19.13
C VAL A 5 12.48 -4.88 19.68
N GLU A 6 12.56 -6.15 20.10
CA GLU A 6 13.79 -6.75 20.59
C GLU A 6 14.80 -6.96 19.46
N ILE A 7 14.33 -7.42 18.29
CA ILE A 7 15.16 -7.60 17.08
C ILE A 7 15.69 -6.24 16.59
N GLU A 8 14.85 -5.22 16.53
CA GLU A 8 15.27 -3.88 16.12
C GLU A 8 16.33 -3.29 17.08
N ARG A 9 16.14 -3.47 18.39
CA ARG A 9 17.09 -3.03 19.40
C ARG A 9 18.42 -3.75 19.26
N ALA A 10 18.41 -5.06 19.05
CA ALA A 10 19.62 -5.86 18.84
C ALA A 10 20.34 -5.45 17.54
N ALA A 11 19.60 -5.26 16.45
CA ALA A 11 20.18 -4.84 15.17
C ALA A 11 20.85 -3.46 15.23
N ARG A 12 20.34 -2.55 16.06
CA ARG A 12 20.95 -1.22 16.26
C ARG A 12 22.29 -1.29 17.02
N GLN A 13 22.54 -2.34 17.80
CA GLN A 13 23.80 -2.55 18.53
C GLN A 13 24.90 -3.17 17.69
N LEU A 14 24.55 -3.72 16.52
CA LEU A 14 25.51 -4.32 15.60
C LEU A 14 26.35 -3.25 14.87
N SER A 15 27.62 -3.55 14.65
CA SER A 15 28.50 -2.77 13.76
C SER A 15 27.98 -2.76 12.34
N ALA A 16 28.45 -1.83 11.49
CA ALA A 16 28.06 -1.78 10.07
C ALA A 16 28.38 -3.09 9.32
N HIS A 17 29.50 -3.73 9.69
CA HIS A 17 29.88 -5.02 9.11
C HIS A 17 28.94 -6.16 9.50
N GLU A 18 28.60 -6.26 10.80
CA GLU A 18 27.68 -7.29 11.32
C GLU A 18 26.25 -7.11 10.77
N ARG A 19 25.78 -5.87 10.61
CA ARG A 19 24.49 -5.58 9.95
C ARG A 19 24.47 -6.05 8.51
N LYS A 20 25.56 -5.84 7.77
CA LYS A 20 25.68 -6.32 6.39
C LYS A 20 25.66 -7.84 6.32
N LEU A 21 26.37 -8.53 7.20
CA LEU A 21 26.33 -10.02 7.30
C LEU A 21 24.95 -10.54 7.65
N LEU A 22 24.24 -9.89 8.58
CA LEU A 22 22.89 -10.26 8.96
C LEU A 22 21.91 -10.10 7.79
N LEU A 23 21.99 -9.00 7.03
CA LEU A 23 21.18 -8.78 5.85
C LEU A 23 21.46 -9.85 4.77
N THR A 24 22.72 -10.17 4.52
CA THR A 24 23.10 -11.23 3.56
C THR A 24 22.49 -12.58 3.95
N ARG A 25 22.62 -12.98 5.24
CA ARG A 25 22.02 -14.24 5.72
C ARG A 25 20.50 -14.27 5.62
N ILE A 26 19.83 -13.20 6.01
CA ILE A 26 18.37 -13.11 5.90
C ILE A 26 17.94 -13.19 4.43
N SER A 27 18.68 -12.58 3.51
CA SER A 27 18.43 -12.67 2.07
C SER A 27 18.60 -14.08 1.55
N GLU A 28 19.67 -14.78 1.95
CA GLU A 28 19.93 -16.18 1.59
C GLU A 28 18.84 -17.14 2.13
N GLU A 29 18.36 -16.93 3.36
CA GLU A 29 17.26 -17.72 3.95
C GLU A 29 15.94 -17.46 3.22
N LEU A 30 15.64 -16.19 2.84
CA LEU A 30 14.45 -15.84 2.06
C LEU A 30 14.51 -16.42 0.64
N GLU A 31 15.68 -16.48 0.02
CA GLU A 31 15.88 -17.13 -1.28
C GLU A 31 15.76 -18.66 -1.17
N ALA A 32 16.20 -19.27 -0.08
CA ALA A 32 16.03 -20.70 0.17
C ALA A 32 14.55 -21.07 0.40
N ASP A 33 13.79 -20.23 1.09
CA ASP A 33 12.35 -20.43 1.33
C ASP A 33 11.51 -20.19 0.06
N SER A 34 11.95 -19.32 -0.84
CA SER A 34 11.31 -19.10 -2.15
C SER A 34 11.49 -20.27 -3.14
N ARG A 35 12.42 -21.20 -2.93
CA ARG A 35 12.60 -22.38 -3.78
C ARG A 35 11.53 -23.46 -3.58
N VAL A 36 10.65 -23.31 -2.61
CA VAL A 36 9.55 -24.26 -2.35
C VAL A 36 8.31 -23.99 -3.22
N HIS A 37 8.29 -22.87 -3.98
CA HIS A 37 7.26 -22.59 -4.97
C HIS A 37 7.90 -22.39 -6.33
N GLU A 38 8.23 -23.48 -7.03
CA GLU A 38 8.56 -23.42 -8.45
C GLU A 38 7.34 -22.95 -9.24
N PRO A 39 7.43 -21.84 -10.01
CA PRO A 39 6.47 -21.57 -11.06
C PRO A 39 6.62 -22.63 -12.17
N PRO A 40 5.56 -22.98 -12.91
CA PRO A 40 5.61 -24.02 -13.93
C PRO A 40 6.70 -23.73 -14.96
N ALA A 41 7.44 -24.77 -15.33
CA ALA A 41 8.59 -24.74 -16.21
C ALA A 41 8.36 -23.91 -17.50
N GLY A 42 9.15 -22.85 -17.68
CA GLY A 42 9.12 -22.01 -18.89
C GLY A 42 9.93 -20.71 -18.82
N TYR A 43 10.47 -20.32 -17.67
CA TYR A 43 11.33 -19.14 -17.55
C TYR A 43 12.73 -19.50 -17.00
N GLY A 44 13.47 -20.27 -17.78
CA GLY A 44 14.91 -20.43 -17.61
C GLY A 44 15.66 -19.34 -18.38
N GLY A 45 15.73 -18.15 -17.83
CA GLY A 45 16.61 -17.07 -18.30
C GLY A 45 17.65 -16.79 -17.22
N ALA A 46 18.94 -16.85 -17.60
CA ALA A 46 20.09 -16.46 -16.79
C ALA A 46 19.79 -15.21 -15.97
N LEU A 47 20.49 -15.02 -14.84
CA LEU A 47 20.55 -13.78 -14.06
C LEU A 47 20.82 -12.58 -14.99
N ALA A 48 19.78 -12.14 -15.69
CA ALA A 48 19.78 -10.88 -16.42
C ALA A 48 19.89 -9.80 -15.35
N GLU A 49 20.87 -8.92 -15.45
CA GLU A 49 20.93 -7.69 -14.69
C GLU A 49 19.53 -7.08 -14.70
N ARG A 50 18.87 -6.98 -13.54
CA ARG A 50 17.54 -6.36 -13.46
C ARG A 50 17.69 -4.92 -13.92
N ARG A 51 17.18 -4.64 -15.11
CA ARG A 51 17.15 -3.28 -15.63
C ARG A 51 16.24 -2.45 -14.72
N LEU A 52 16.80 -1.45 -14.10
CA LEU A 52 16.04 -0.42 -13.41
C LEU A 52 15.55 0.62 -14.43
N PHE A 53 14.32 1.07 -14.26
CA PHE A 53 13.70 2.09 -15.10
C PHE A 53 13.73 3.44 -14.39
N THR A 54 13.83 4.52 -15.13
CA THR A 54 13.58 5.86 -14.59
C THR A 54 12.07 6.08 -14.43
N LEU A 55 11.69 7.10 -13.65
CA LEU A 55 10.27 7.48 -13.53
C LEU A 55 9.67 7.85 -14.90
N GLU A 56 10.42 8.56 -15.75
CA GLU A 56 9.97 8.94 -17.09
C GLU A 56 9.72 7.72 -17.99
N GLU A 57 10.61 6.74 -17.97
CA GLU A 57 10.46 5.49 -18.70
C GLU A 57 9.22 4.72 -18.20
N TYR A 58 9.01 4.66 -16.88
CA TYR A 58 7.82 4.05 -16.30
C TYR A 58 6.54 4.76 -16.76
N LEU A 59 6.47 6.08 -16.66
CA LEU A 59 5.29 6.86 -17.09
C LEU A 59 4.99 6.66 -18.58
N GLU A 60 6.01 6.53 -19.43
CA GLU A 60 5.82 6.24 -20.86
C GLU A 60 5.27 4.83 -21.09
N ILE A 61 5.74 3.83 -20.33
CA ILE A 61 5.20 2.47 -20.35
C ILE A 61 3.74 2.48 -19.88
N GLU A 62 3.45 3.16 -18.77
CA GLU A 62 2.13 3.20 -18.15
C GLU A 62 1.07 3.85 -19.05
N ARG A 63 1.45 4.91 -19.81
CA ARG A 63 0.53 5.53 -20.79
C ARG A 63 0.12 4.60 -21.92
N ARG A 64 0.97 3.64 -22.29
CA ARG A 64 0.75 2.72 -23.42
C ARG A 64 0.20 1.37 -23.00
N SER A 65 0.34 1.02 -21.75
CA SER A 65 -0.07 -0.28 -21.24
C SER A 65 -1.59 -0.35 -21.03
N PRO A 66 -2.24 -1.45 -21.40
CA PRO A 66 -3.62 -1.73 -21.04
C PRO A 66 -3.76 -2.17 -19.57
N LEU A 67 -2.65 -2.50 -18.90
CA LEU A 67 -2.59 -2.91 -17.50
C LEU A 67 -1.94 -1.81 -16.66
N ARG A 68 -2.35 -1.71 -15.41
CA ARG A 68 -1.71 -0.84 -14.43
C ARG A 68 -0.47 -1.49 -13.85
N HIS A 69 0.54 -0.68 -13.56
CA HIS A 69 1.77 -1.11 -12.92
C HIS A 69 2.10 -0.18 -11.76
N GLU A 70 2.61 -0.77 -10.69
CA GLU A 70 3.24 -0.02 -9.61
C GLU A 70 4.73 0.14 -9.90
N TYR A 71 5.31 1.22 -9.41
CA TYR A 71 6.73 1.53 -9.58
C TYR A 71 7.38 1.75 -8.22
N VAL A 72 8.49 1.06 -7.97
CA VAL A 72 9.21 1.13 -6.70
C VAL A 72 10.70 1.18 -6.98
N ALA A 73 11.33 2.33 -6.77
CA ALA A 73 12.78 2.50 -6.85
C ALA A 73 13.42 1.92 -8.13
N GLY A 74 12.77 2.09 -9.28
CA GLY A 74 13.25 1.58 -10.57
C GLY A 74 12.65 0.25 -11.02
N GLU A 75 11.94 -0.47 -10.17
CA GLU A 75 11.26 -1.72 -10.52
C GLU A 75 9.79 -1.47 -10.88
N ILE A 76 9.27 -2.21 -11.87
CA ILE A 76 7.89 -2.11 -12.36
C ILE A 76 7.16 -3.42 -12.05
N PHE A 77 6.01 -3.33 -11.41
CA PHE A 77 5.19 -4.47 -10.98
C PHE A 77 3.80 -4.40 -11.58
N ALA A 78 3.41 -5.40 -12.38
CA ALA A 78 2.06 -5.46 -12.93
C ALA A 78 1.04 -5.70 -11.82
N MET A 79 -0.05 -4.92 -11.82
CA MET A 79 -1.15 -5.10 -10.90
C MET A 79 -2.03 -6.29 -11.34
N GLY A 80 -2.40 -7.12 -10.37
CA GLY A 80 -3.36 -8.20 -10.59
C GLY A 80 -4.80 -7.69 -10.71
N GLN A 81 -5.69 -8.53 -11.24
CA GLN A 81 -7.11 -8.23 -11.25
C GLN A 81 -7.70 -8.42 -9.85
N PRO A 82 -8.50 -7.47 -9.34
CA PRO A 82 -9.15 -7.59 -8.04
C PRO A 82 -10.22 -8.69 -8.08
N ARG A 83 -10.47 -9.31 -6.91
CA ARG A 83 -11.58 -10.26 -6.73
C ARG A 83 -12.85 -9.52 -6.33
N GLN A 84 -14.01 -10.14 -6.53
CA GLN A 84 -15.32 -9.57 -6.22
C GLN A 84 -15.41 -8.96 -4.82
N ALA A 85 -15.01 -9.71 -3.78
CA ALA A 85 -15.05 -9.21 -2.41
C ALA A 85 -14.19 -7.94 -2.20
N HIS A 86 -13.01 -7.88 -2.82
CA HIS A 86 -12.12 -6.72 -2.81
C HIS A 86 -12.82 -5.51 -3.45
N GLU A 87 -13.39 -5.67 -4.65
CA GLU A 87 -14.06 -4.58 -5.35
C GLU A 87 -15.27 -4.04 -4.57
N LEU A 88 -16.10 -4.92 -4.00
CA LEU A 88 -17.26 -4.51 -3.22
C LEU A 88 -16.86 -3.67 -2.00
N VAL A 89 -15.84 -4.09 -1.26
CA VAL A 89 -15.31 -3.31 -0.13
C VAL A 89 -14.76 -1.96 -0.60
N ALA A 90 -13.95 -1.94 -1.65
CA ALA A 90 -13.37 -0.70 -2.18
C ALA A 90 -14.45 0.28 -2.66
N VAL A 91 -15.46 -0.20 -3.39
CA VAL A 91 -16.58 0.62 -3.87
C VAL A 91 -17.40 1.17 -2.71
N THR A 92 -17.72 0.36 -1.68
CA THR A 92 -18.45 0.79 -0.49
C THR A 92 -17.72 1.92 0.24
N LEU A 93 -16.42 1.76 0.48
CA LEU A 93 -15.57 2.78 1.11
C LEU A 93 -15.49 4.07 0.28
N ALA A 94 -15.30 3.93 -1.03
CA ALA A 94 -15.24 5.07 -1.94
C ALA A 94 -16.56 5.83 -2.00
N ALA A 95 -17.69 5.14 -2.04
CA ALA A 95 -19.03 5.74 -2.07
C ALA A 95 -19.33 6.50 -0.76
N ALA A 96 -19.01 5.89 0.38
CA ALA A 96 -19.21 6.52 1.69
C ALA A 96 -18.37 7.79 1.84
N LEU A 97 -17.07 7.72 1.50
CA LEU A 97 -16.17 8.89 1.51
C LEU A 97 -16.62 9.97 0.54
N ARG A 98 -17.00 9.61 -0.68
CA ARG A 98 -17.48 10.53 -1.70
C ARG A 98 -18.74 11.27 -1.26
N SER A 99 -19.69 10.54 -0.65
CA SER A 99 -20.92 11.11 -0.11
C SER A 99 -20.66 12.06 1.06
N HIS A 100 -19.80 11.63 1.99
CA HIS A 100 -19.43 12.41 3.18
C HIS A 100 -18.70 13.72 2.82
N LEU A 101 -17.80 13.66 1.85
CA LEU A 101 -16.98 14.80 1.43
C LEU A 101 -17.64 15.67 0.35
N GLY A 102 -18.93 15.47 0.07
CA GLY A 102 -19.69 16.30 -0.86
C GLY A 102 -19.67 17.78 -0.45
N GLY A 103 -19.16 18.66 -1.35
CA GLY A 103 -18.98 20.09 -1.05
C GLY A 103 -17.73 20.45 -0.23
N HIS A 104 -16.94 19.45 0.20
CA HIS A 104 -15.67 19.68 0.88
C HIS A 104 -14.51 19.87 -0.14
N PRO A 105 -13.43 20.60 0.20
CA PRO A 105 -12.27 20.74 -0.69
C PRO A 105 -11.51 19.43 -0.92
N CYS A 106 -11.72 18.41 -0.07
CA CYS A 106 -11.11 17.09 -0.25
C CYS A 106 -11.85 16.26 -1.31
N ARG A 107 -11.11 15.46 -2.05
CA ARG A 107 -11.62 14.61 -3.12
C ARG A 107 -11.29 13.14 -2.84
N THR A 108 -12.26 12.27 -3.09
CA THR A 108 -12.09 10.81 -3.02
C THR A 108 -11.72 10.28 -4.40
N TYR A 109 -10.71 9.44 -4.44
CA TYR A 109 -10.27 8.70 -5.62
C TYR A 109 -10.37 7.20 -5.34
N ALA A 110 -10.64 6.41 -6.39
CA ALA A 110 -10.74 4.95 -6.30
C ALA A 110 -10.10 4.29 -7.53
N GLY A 111 -9.21 3.35 -7.31
CA GLY A 111 -8.67 2.37 -8.25
C GLY A 111 -7.93 2.84 -9.51
N GLY A 112 -7.97 4.10 -9.85
CA GLY A 112 -7.46 4.55 -11.16
C GLY A 112 -6.51 5.74 -11.12
N ARG A 113 -6.38 6.40 -9.99
CA ARG A 113 -5.53 7.58 -9.84
C ARG A 113 -4.21 7.20 -9.19
N MET A 114 -3.12 7.40 -9.92
CA MET A 114 -1.77 7.18 -9.44
C MET A 114 -1.42 8.16 -8.31
N LEU A 115 -0.79 7.64 -7.30
CA LEU A 115 -0.17 8.39 -6.22
C LEU A 115 1.35 8.26 -6.36
N HIS A 116 2.03 9.37 -6.65
CA HIS A 116 3.49 9.42 -6.76
C HIS A 116 4.08 10.20 -5.59
N PHE A 117 5.16 9.68 -5.02
CA PHE A 117 5.90 10.33 -3.94
C PHE A 117 7.34 9.84 -3.87
N LYS A 118 8.17 10.56 -3.12
CA LYS A 118 9.53 10.13 -2.83
C LYS A 118 9.61 9.44 -1.47
N CYS A 119 10.30 8.29 -1.46
CA CYS A 119 10.62 7.56 -0.25
C CYS A 119 12.13 7.39 -0.16
N ARG A 120 12.77 8.02 0.83
CA ARG A 120 14.24 7.97 1.05
C ARG A 120 15.09 8.36 -0.15
N GLY A 121 14.55 9.19 -1.03
CA GLY A 121 15.21 9.64 -2.25
C GLY A 121 14.76 8.93 -3.52
N ASP A 122 14.18 7.74 -3.41
CA ASP A 122 13.66 6.96 -4.54
C ASP A 122 12.23 7.40 -4.90
N ASP A 123 11.90 7.31 -6.18
CA ASP A 123 10.56 7.55 -6.68
C ASP A 123 9.69 6.29 -6.50
N ILE A 124 8.49 6.50 -5.96
CA ILE A 124 7.48 5.46 -5.74
C ILE A 124 6.19 5.90 -6.42
N ALA A 125 5.56 5.00 -7.16
CA ALA A 125 4.22 5.22 -7.71
C ALA A 125 3.31 4.01 -7.43
N TYR A 126 2.20 4.25 -6.76
CA TYR A 126 1.18 3.27 -6.42
C TYR A 126 -0.19 3.67 -6.95
N TYR A 127 -1.09 2.70 -7.04
CA TYR A 127 -2.52 2.90 -7.30
C TYR A 127 -3.33 2.40 -6.11
N PRO A 128 -3.50 3.23 -5.05
CA PRO A 128 -4.28 2.81 -3.89
C PRO A 128 -5.72 2.49 -4.29
N ASP A 129 -6.33 1.51 -3.62
CA ASP A 129 -7.72 1.12 -3.88
C ASP A 129 -8.68 2.28 -3.62
N VAL A 130 -8.51 2.99 -2.49
CA VAL A 130 -9.25 4.21 -2.18
C VAL A 130 -8.31 5.20 -1.46
N TRP A 131 -8.38 6.46 -1.84
CA TRP A 131 -7.65 7.50 -1.11
C TRP A 131 -8.33 8.87 -1.18
N VAL A 132 -7.99 9.74 -0.26
CA VAL A 132 -8.50 11.11 -0.18
C VAL A 132 -7.34 12.09 -0.23
N GLY A 133 -7.39 13.00 -1.19
CA GLY A 133 -6.51 14.16 -1.27
C GLY A 133 -7.25 15.45 -0.92
N CYS A 134 -6.59 16.35 -0.17
CA CYS A 134 -7.16 17.62 0.24
C CYS A 134 -6.23 18.75 -0.24
N GLY A 135 -6.69 19.55 -1.16
CA GLY A 135 -5.92 20.64 -1.76
C GLY A 135 -6.03 20.66 -3.28
N GLU A 136 -5.27 21.54 -3.90
CA GLU A 136 -5.14 21.57 -5.35
C GLU A 136 -4.08 20.58 -5.78
N SER A 137 -4.39 19.78 -6.83
CA SER A 137 -3.39 18.92 -7.45
C SER A 137 -2.24 19.77 -7.97
N ARG A 138 -1.01 19.50 -7.52
CA ARG A 138 0.18 20.25 -7.96
C ARG A 138 0.64 19.84 -9.35
N ASN A 139 0.13 18.75 -9.86
CA ASN A 139 0.48 18.28 -11.20
C ASN A 139 -0.48 18.87 -12.24
N ALA A 140 -0.01 19.89 -12.96
CA ALA A 140 -0.77 20.56 -14.01
C ALA A 140 -1.17 19.63 -15.17
N GLN A 141 -0.46 18.51 -15.38
CA GLN A 141 -0.74 17.52 -16.42
C GLN A 141 -1.69 16.42 -15.95
N GLY A 142 -1.98 16.37 -14.66
CA GLY A 142 -3.01 15.48 -14.12
C GLY A 142 -2.70 13.99 -14.14
N GLU A 143 -1.47 13.57 -14.36
CA GLU A 143 -1.11 12.15 -14.43
C GLU A 143 -1.12 11.46 -13.07
N PHE A 144 -0.67 12.15 -12.03
CA PHE A 144 -0.63 11.66 -10.65
C PHE A 144 -0.89 12.77 -9.63
N ASP A 145 -1.11 12.41 -8.39
CA ASP A 145 -1.16 13.30 -7.23
C ASP A 145 -0.11 12.88 -6.19
N ASP A 146 0.22 13.76 -5.27
CA ASP A 146 1.31 13.58 -4.30
C ASP A 146 0.94 13.94 -2.84
N GLU A 147 -0.28 14.41 -2.60
CA GLU A 147 -0.73 14.87 -1.28
C GLU A 147 -1.97 14.12 -0.74
N PRO A 148 -1.87 12.79 -0.51
CA PRO A 148 -2.95 12.05 0.13
C PRO A 148 -3.06 12.44 1.61
N ARG A 149 -4.28 12.52 2.11
CA ARG A 149 -4.58 12.68 3.54
C ARG A 149 -4.96 11.35 4.19
N LEU A 150 -5.64 10.51 3.43
CA LEU A 150 -6.05 9.16 3.80
C LEU A 150 -5.74 8.22 2.64
N VAL A 151 -5.18 7.05 2.94
CA VAL A 151 -5.02 5.93 1.99
C VAL A 151 -5.67 4.69 2.58
N ILE A 152 -6.40 3.94 1.77
CA ILE A 152 -7.01 2.66 2.13
C ILE A 152 -6.61 1.63 1.08
N GLU A 153 -6.03 0.50 1.53
CA GLU A 153 -5.74 -0.66 0.70
C GLU A 153 -6.62 -1.83 1.13
N VAL A 154 -7.31 -2.43 0.17
CA VAL A 154 -8.08 -3.66 0.37
C VAL A 154 -7.20 -4.84 0.00
N LEU A 155 -6.92 -5.70 0.96
CA LEU A 155 -5.94 -6.76 0.79
C LEU A 155 -6.44 -7.86 -0.17
N SER A 156 -5.53 -8.36 -0.97
CA SER A 156 -5.75 -9.58 -1.75
C SER A 156 -4.76 -10.67 -1.31
N PRO A 157 -5.03 -11.96 -1.53
CA PRO A 157 -4.09 -13.02 -1.18
C PRO A 157 -2.70 -12.86 -1.85
N SER A 158 -2.65 -12.23 -3.02
CA SER A 158 -1.41 -12.00 -3.78
C SER A 158 -0.61 -10.80 -3.29
N THR A 159 -1.26 -9.75 -2.78
CA THR A 159 -0.61 -8.49 -2.39
C THR A 159 -0.49 -8.27 -0.88
N ALA A 160 -1.27 -9.01 -0.07
CA ALA A 160 -1.37 -8.80 1.38
C ALA A 160 -0.02 -8.68 2.11
N ARG A 161 1.01 -9.43 1.69
CA ARG A 161 2.34 -9.37 2.31
C ARG A 161 3.07 -8.08 1.96
N ILE A 162 2.97 -7.64 0.71
CA ILE A 162 3.58 -6.41 0.20
C ILE A 162 2.87 -5.20 0.80
N ASP A 163 1.53 -5.18 0.74
CA ASP A 163 0.70 -4.10 1.28
C ASP A 163 0.92 -3.90 2.78
N ARG A 164 1.01 -5.00 3.55
CA ARG A 164 1.20 -4.94 5.01
C ARG A 164 2.59 -4.48 5.45
N ARG A 165 3.62 -4.69 4.65
CA ARG A 165 5.02 -4.41 5.04
C ARG A 165 5.62 -3.26 4.26
N GLU A 166 5.70 -3.41 2.95
CA GLU A 166 6.40 -2.47 2.09
C GLU A 166 5.61 -1.18 1.89
N LYS A 167 4.37 -1.27 1.38
CA LYS A 167 3.53 -0.09 1.17
C LYS A 167 3.26 0.66 2.47
N ALA A 168 2.99 -0.06 3.58
CA ALA A 168 2.79 0.57 4.87
C ALA A 168 4.01 1.38 5.35
N LEU A 169 5.24 0.94 5.05
CA LEU A 169 6.45 1.69 5.37
C LEU A 169 6.62 2.89 4.44
N ASN A 170 6.40 2.71 3.14
CA ASN A 170 6.56 3.76 2.16
C ASN A 170 5.52 4.88 2.34
N TYR A 171 4.26 4.54 2.60
CA TYR A 171 3.20 5.53 2.85
C TYR A 171 3.48 6.43 4.07
N ARG A 172 4.14 5.93 5.11
CA ARG A 172 4.50 6.73 6.29
C ARG A 172 5.45 7.89 5.98
N GLU A 173 6.21 7.79 4.90
CA GLU A 173 7.14 8.83 4.45
C GLU A 173 6.41 10.00 3.77
N ILE A 174 5.15 9.85 3.35
CA ILE A 174 4.37 10.92 2.72
C ILE A 174 3.98 11.98 3.78
N PRO A 175 4.46 13.23 3.68
CA PRO A 175 4.25 14.22 4.73
C PRO A 175 2.77 14.57 4.98
N SER A 176 1.96 14.61 3.93
CA SER A 176 0.53 14.95 3.99
C SER A 176 -0.35 13.85 4.57
N LEU A 177 0.09 12.58 4.52
CA LEU A 177 -0.70 11.44 4.95
C LEU A 177 -0.92 11.46 6.47
N GLN A 178 -2.17 11.34 6.89
CA GLN A 178 -2.57 11.31 8.30
C GLN A 178 -3.01 9.93 8.76
N GLU A 179 -3.62 9.16 7.86
CA GLU A 179 -4.13 7.82 8.15
C GLU A 179 -3.89 6.88 6.99
N PHE A 180 -3.55 5.65 7.33
CA PHE A 180 -3.44 4.52 6.41
C PHE A 180 -4.23 3.35 6.96
N VAL A 181 -5.10 2.76 6.15
CA VAL A 181 -6.00 1.66 6.54
C VAL A 181 -5.77 0.46 5.63
N LEU A 182 -5.64 -0.70 6.25
CA LEU A 182 -5.64 -1.99 5.58
C LEU A 182 -6.96 -2.69 5.87
N VAL A 183 -7.61 -3.20 4.85
CA VAL A 183 -8.90 -3.89 4.95
C VAL A 183 -8.76 -5.30 4.40
N ASP A 184 -8.92 -6.32 5.23
CA ASP A 184 -9.06 -7.70 4.76
C ASP A 184 -10.49 -7.88 4.24
N PRO A 185 -10.72 -8.28 2.97
CA PRO A 185 -12.08 -8.48 2.47
C PRO A 185 -12.78 -9.67 3.14
N LYS A 186 -12.00 -10.64 3.64
CA LYS A 186 -12.41 -11.80 4.46
C LYS A 186 -11.20 -12.36 5.24
N PRO A 187 -11.35 -12.61 6.56
CA PRO A 187 -12.46 -12.26 7.47
C PRO A 187 -12.54 -10.75 7.72
N VAL A 188 -13.60 -10.32 8.46
CA VAL A 188 -13.70 -8.91 8.92
C VAL A 188 -12.48 -8.55 9.74
N ARG A 189 -11.62 -7.74 9.17
CA ARG A 189 -10.42 -7.24 9.82
C ARG A 189 -9.97 -5.94 9.19
N LEU A 190 -9.89 -4.91 10.01
CA LEU A 190 -9.42 -3.58 9.64
C LEU A 190 -8.19 -3.24 10.49
N VAL A 191 -7.16 -2.72 9.88
CA VAL A 191 -5.96 -2.25 10.59
C VAL A 191 -5.74 -0.79 10.24
N ILE A 192 -5.81 0.08 11.26
CA ILE A 192 -5.65 1.52 11.10
C ILE A 192 -4.28 1.91 11.62
N HIS A 193 -3.58 2.71 10.84
CA HIS A 193 -2.35 3.37 11.25
C HIS A 193 -2.55 4.87 11.16
N ARG A 194 -2.24 5.61 12.24
CA ARG A 194 -2.38 7.07 12.30
C ARG A 194 -1.04 7.74 12.61
N ARG A 195 -0.76 8.82 11.92
CA ARG A 195 0.43 9.64 12.19
C ARG A 195 0.45 10.15 13.64
N ALA A 196 -0.69 10.65 14.14
CA ALA A 196 -0.83 11.12 15.52
C ALA A 196 -0.54 10.04 16.58
N GLU A 197 -0.65 8.77 16.21
CA GLU A 197 -0.40 7.60 17.07
C GLU A 197 0.92 6.90 16.69
N GLN A 198 1.85 7.64 16.05
CA GLN A 198 3.16 7.15 15.61
C GLN A 198 3.06 5.88 14.74
N TRP A 199 1.99 5.79 13.96
CA TRP A 199 1.70 4.67 13.06
C TRP A 199 1.51 3.31 13.77
N SER A 200 1.27 3.32 15.09
CA SER A 200 0.96 2.09 15.83
C SER A 200 -0.34 1.46 15.29
N PRO A 201 -0.36 0.14 15.01
CA PRO A 201 -1.55 -0.49 14.45
C PRO A 201 -2.67 -0.60 15.48
N ILE A 202 -3.88 -0.20 15.07
CA ILE A 202 -5.13 -0.47 15.78
C ILE A 202 -5.90 -1.51 14.95
N VAL A 203 -6.19 -2.65 15.55
CA VAL A 203 -6.87 -3.77 14.87
C VAL A 203 -8.32 -3.84 15.31
N LEU A 204 -9.24 -3.89 14.34
CA LEU A 204 -10.67 -4.03 14.52
C LEU A 204 -11.12 -5.33 13.85
N GLU A 205 -11.71 -6.25 14.60
CA GLU A 205 -12.12 -7.58 14.11
C GLU A 205 -13.58 -7.91 14.46
N ALA A 206 -14.23 -7.07 15.27
CA ALA A 206 -15.63 -7.27 15.62
C ALA A 206 -16.57 -6.79 14.49
N PRO A 207 -17.66 -7.50 14.20
CA PRO A 207 -18.62 -7.10 13.15
C PRO A 207 -19.28 -5.74 13.40
N ASP A 208 -19.38 -5.31 14.64
CA ASP A 208 -19.92 -4.01 15.07
C ASP A 208 -18.84 -2.96 15.33
N ALA A 209 -17.57 -3.30 15.08
CA ALA A 209 -16.48 -2.35 15.26
C ALA A 209 -16.67 -1.09 14.39
N LEU A 210 -16.25 0.05 14.93
CA LEU A 210 -16.33 1.34 14.25
C LEU A 210 -14.97 1.74 13.70
N LEU A 211 -14.91 1.91 12.38
CA LEU A 211 -13.79 2.51 11.68
C LEU A 211 -13.91 4.03 11.75
N GLU A 212 -13.14 4.66 12.62
CA GLU A 212 -13.05 6.12 12.71
C GLU A 212 -11.94 6.64 11.78
N LEU A 213 -12.30 7.24 10.67
CA LEU A 213 -11.41 7.94 9.74
C LEU A 213 -11.30 9.40 10.18
N ARG A 214 -10.46 9.65 11.20
CA ARG A 214 -10.34 10.96 11.88
C ARG A 214 -9.84 12.06 10.96
N SER A 215 -8.97 11.73 10.02
CA SER A 215 -8.39 12.69 9.07
C SER A 215 -9.43 13.35 8.17
N VAL A 216 -10.58 12.69 7.98
CA VAL A 216 -11.68 13.16 7.14
C VAL A 216 -13.02 13.27 7.89
N GLY A 217 -13.05 12.95 9.19
CA GLY A 217 -14.24 13.09 10.04
C GLY A 217 -15.36 12.11 9.74
N LEU A 218 -15.06 10.92 9.18
CA LEU A 218 -16.05 9.90 8.83
C LEU A 218 -15.91 8.70 9.77
N THR A 219 -17.04 8.19 10.26
CA THR A 219 -17.11 6.92 11.00
C THR A 219 -18.04 5.95 10.27
N LEU A 220 -17.55 4.73 10.06
CA LEU A 220 -18.31 3.64 9.44
C LEU A 220 -18.28 2.40 10.35
N SER A 221 -19.38 1.66 10.45
CA SER A 221 -19.35 0.34 11.08
C SER A 221 -18.74 -0.69 10.13
N ALA A 222 -18.12 -1.74 10.67
CA ALA A 222 -17.68 -2.87 9.87
C ALA A 222 -18.85 -3.48 9.08
N GLY A 223 -20.05 -3.56 9.67
CA GLY A 223 -21.26 -4.02 8.99
C GLY A 223 -21.58 -3.23 7.71
N GLN A 224 -21.41 -1.90 7.73
CA GLN A 224 -21.61 -1.07 6.52
C GLN A 224 -20.51 -1.34 5.46
N ILE A 225 -19.26 -1.53 5.88
CA ILE A 225 -18.13 -1.76 4.96
C ILE A 225 -18.26 -3.10 4.24
N TYR A 226 -18.72 -4.13 4.94
CA TYR A 226 -18.84 -5.50 4.43
C TYR A 226 -20.25 -5.88 3.95
N GLU A 227 -21.17 -4.92 3.86
CA GLU A 227 -22.52 -5.18 3.35
C GLU A 227 -22.47 -5.73 1.93
N GLY A 228 -23.13 -6.89 1.70
CA GLY A 228 -23.16 -7.55 0.40
C GLY A 228 -21.86 -8.24 -0.02
N VAL A 229 -20.85 -8.29 0.82
CA VAL A 229 -19.61 -9.03 0.55
C VAL A 229 -19.87 -10.53 0.75
N PRO A 230 -19.69 -11.39 -0.29
CA PRO A 230 -20.06 -12.80 -0.27
C PRO A 230 -19.18 -13.65 0.65
#